data_fac785ed7942bab7bdfdb6d3da20ff27
#
_entry.id   fac785ed7942bab7bdfdb6d3da20ff27
#
_cell.length_a   1.000
_cell.length_b   1.000
_cell.length_c   1.000
_cell.angle_alpha   90.00
_cell.angle_beta   90.00
_cell.angle_gamma   90.00
#
_symmetry.space_group_name_H-M   'P 1'
#
loop_
_entity.id
_entity.type
_entity.pdbx_description
1 polymer ?
#
loop_
_entity_poly.entity_id
_entity_poly.type
_entity_poly.pdbx_seq_one_letter_code
_entity_poly.pdbx_strand_id
1 'polypeptide(L)'
;MLESVLTETVNTGITMGQFLLCTITSVMLGAVLAAVHTYRNQYSRSFILTLVLLPVMVQTVIMLVNGNLGTGVAVMGAFSLVRFRSLPGNAREIGSIFLAMALGLAAGMGFLGTAMLLMIVSGGITILLISLPAGRAGRKELKITIPENLDYSGIFDDIFAKYTKKSELVRVRTVNMGSLYELCYQVDLKSEFIEKNMLDEIRC
;
A
#
# COMPACT_ATOMS: atom_id res chain seq x y z
N MET A 1 -30.15 1.67 9.81
CA MET A 1 -29.14 2.24 8.91
C MET A 1 -28.10 1.24 8.40
N LEU A 2 -28.01 0.05 8.98
CA LEU A 2 -27.11 -1.03 8.53
C LEU A 2 -27.82 -2.10 7.68
N GLU A 3 -29.09 -1.87 7.34
CA GLU A 3 -29.84 -2.78 6.49
C GLU A 3 -29.45 -2.61 5.02
N SER A 4 -29.44 -3.73 4.29
CA SER A 4 -29.12 -3.73 2.86
C SER A 4 -30.20 -3.00 2.08
N VAL A 5 -29.82 -2.09 1.20
CA VAL A 5 -30.74 -1.42 0.24
C VAL A 5 -31.32 -2.42 -0.76
N LEU A 6 -30.74 -3.64 -0.84
CA LEU A 6 -31.15 -4.70 -1.76
C LEU A 6 -32.07 -5.75 -1.15
N THR A 7 -32.55 -5.58 0.08
CA THR A 7 -33.34 -6.60 0.80
C THR A 7 -34.68 -6.98 0.11
N GLU A 8 -35.25 -6.09 -0.73
CA GLU A 8 -36.46 -6.35 -1.48
C GLU A 8 -36.24 -7.05 -2.83
N THR A 9 -35.01 -7.23 -3.26
CA THR A 9 -34.68 -7.64 -4.65
C THR A 9 -34.46 -9.14 -4.85
N VAL A 10 -34.57 -9.95 -3.80
CA VAL A 10 -34.37 -11.42 -3.90
C VAL A 10 -35.37 -12.08 -4.87
N ASN A 11 -36.51 -11.42 -5.14
CA ASN A 11 -37.53 -11.93 -6.03
C ASN A 11 -37.75 -11.15 -7.33
N THR A 12 -37.16 -9.96 -7.51
CA THR A 12 -37.49 -9.07 -8.64
C THR A 12 -36.31 -8.63 -9.51
N GLY A 13 -35.08 -9.07 -9.17
CA GLY A 13 -33.87 -8.63 -9.88
C GLY A 13 -33.42 -7.22 -9.46
N ILE A 14 -32.17 -6.90 -9.80
CA ILE A 14 -31.54 -5.61 -9.46
C ILE A 14 -32.11 -4.51 -10.36
N THR A 15 -32.70 -3.47 -9.76
CA THR A 15 -33.20 -2.32 -10.50
C THR A 15 -32.02 -1.44 -10.97
N MET A 16 -32.12 -0.87 -12.18
CA MET A 16 -31.11 0.01 -12.74
C MET A 16 -30.75 1.18 -11.79
N GLY A 17 -31.72 1.71 -11.06
CA GLY A 17 -31.48 2.76 -10.06
C GLY A 17 -30.61 2.30 -8.89
N GLN A 18 -30.83 1.10 -8.39
CA GLN A 18 -30.01 0.51 -7.32
C GLN A 18 -28.58 0.26 -7.79
N PHE A 19 -28.43 -0.28 -9.01
CA PHE A 19 -27.10 -0.46 -9.61
C PHE A 19 -26.34 0.86 -9.71
N LEU A 20 -26.97 1.90 -10.25
CA LEU A 20 -26.34 3.22 -10.38
C LEU A 20 -26.00 3.83 -9.01
N LEU A 21 -26.88 3.71 -8.02
CA LEU A 21 -26.63 4.22 -6.68
C LEU A 21 -25.42 3.53 -6.03
N CYS A 22 -25.35 2.20 -6.10
CA CYS A 22 -24.20 1.45 -5.59
C CYS A 22 -22.91 1.80 -6.34
N THR A 23 -22.99 1.98 -7.67
CA THR A 23 -21.82 2.34 -8.49
C THR A 23 -21.29 3.73 -8.14
N ILE A 24 -22.16 4.73 -8.02
CA ILE A 24 -21.77 6.08 -7.60
C ILE A 24 -21.11 6.04 -6.22
N THR A 25 -21.72 5.31 -5.28
CA THR A 25 -21.17 5.16 -3.93
C THR A 25 -19.80 4.48 -3.94
N SER A 26 -19.61 3.43 -4.74
CA SER A 26 -18.34 2.73 -4.89
C SER A 26 -17.25 3.62 -5.48
N VAL A 27 -17.57 4.44 -6.50
CA VAL A 27 -16.63 5.42 -7.07
C VAL A 27 -16.23 6.45 -6.02
N MET A 28 -17.20 6.99 -5.27
CA MET A 28 -16.91 7.98 -4.22
C MET A 28 -16.02 7.39 -3.11
N LEU A 29 -16.34 6.20 -2.63
CA LEU A 29 -15.52 5.52 -1.62
C LEU A 29 -14.12 5.21 -2.13
N GLY A 30 -13.98 4.76 -3.39
CA GLY A 30 -12.69 4.56 -4.04
C GLY A 30 -11.88 5.83 -4.18
N ALA A 31 -12.52 6.95 -4.53
CA ALA A 31 -11.87 8.26 -4.61
C ALA A 31 -11.39 8.75 -3.24
N VAL A 32 -12.21 8.60 -2.19
CA VAL A 32 -11.82 8.94 -0.81
C VAL A 32 -10.65 8.07 -0.35
N LEU A 33 -10.69 6.76 -0.63
CA LEU A 33 -9.59 5.85 -0.32
C LEU A 33 -8.30 6.24 -1.03
N ALA A 34 -8.38 6.61 -2.31
CA ALA A 34 -7.24 7.09 -3.09
C ALA A 34 -6.67 8.38 -2.51
N ALA A 35 -7.51 9.31 -2.05
CA ALA A 35 -7.08 10.54 -1.38
C ALA A 35 -6.37 10.24 -0.05
N VAL A 36 -6.90 9.34 0.77
CA VAL A 36 -6.25 8.90 2.03
C VAL A 36 -4.91 8.21 1.75
N HIS A 37 -4.84 7.37 0.70
CA HIS A 37 -3.59 6.70 0.32
C HIS A 37 -2.51 7.69 -0.16
N THR A 38 -2.90 8.72 -0.90
CA THR A 38 -2.01 9.77 -1.41
C THR A 38 -1.43 10.64 -0.29
N TYR A 39 -2.12 10.73 0.86
CA TYR A 39 -1.68 11.57 1.98
C TYR A 39 -0.31 11.12 2.51
N ARG A 40 0.70 12.00 2.38
CA ARG A 40 2.10 11.78 2.81
C ARG A 40 2.77 10.50 2.23
N ASN A 41 2.42 10.11 1.01
CA ASN A 41 3.00 8.95 0.35
C ASN A 41 3.45 9.29 -1.08
N GLN A 42 4.52 8.64 -1.55
CA GLN A 42 4.86 8.64 -2.97
C GLN A 42 3.94 7.63 -3.69
N TYR A 43 3.28 8.07 -4.74
CA TYR A 43 2.30 7.27 -5.44
C TYR A 43 2.51 7.26 -6.96
N SER A 44 2.12 6.15 -7.60
CA SER A 44 2.01 6.06 -9.05
C SER A 44 0.59 6.45 -9.48
N ARG A 45 0.47 7.23 -10.56
CA ARG A 45 -0.84 7.60 -11.12
C ARG A 45 -1.68 6.38 -11.51
N SER A 46 -1.04 5.34 -12.05
CA SER A 46 -1.71 4.08 -12.39
C SER A 46 -2.28 3.37 -11.18
N PHE A 47 -1.58 3.39 -10.05
CA PHE A 47 -2.06 2.78 -8.80
C PHE A 47 -3.30 3.49 -8.25
N ILE A 48 -3.31 4.83 -8.25
CA ILE A 48 -4.48 5.62 -7.82
C ILE A 48 -5.71 5.28 -8.66
N LEU A 49 -5.54 5.23 -9.98
CA LEU A 49 -6.62 4.90 -10.91
C LEU A 49 -7.19 3.51 -10.62
N THR A 50 -6.30 2.53 -10.41
CA THR A 50 -6.71 1.17 -10.02
C THR A 50 -7.47 1.17 -8.69
N LEU A 51 -7.02 1.96 -7.71
CA LEU A 51 -7.63 2.03 -6.38
C LEU A 51 -9.06 2.60 -6.41
N VAL A 52 -9.33 3.54 -7.33
CA VAL A 52 -10.68 4.10 -7.55
C VAL A 52 -11.59 3.11 -8.28
N LEU A 53 -11.06 2.40 -9.29
CA LEU A 53 -11.86 1.47 -10.10
C LEU A 53 -12.12 0.13 -9.41
N LEU A 54 -11.22 -0.31 -8.52
CA LEU A 54 -11.30 -1.63 -7.90
C LEU A 54 -12.61 -1.87 -7.13
N PRO A 55 -13.13 -0.94 -6.29
CA PRO A 55 -14.40 -1.11 -5.63
C PRO A 55 -15.56 -1.28 -6.61
N VAL A 56 -15.54 -0.55 -7.73
CA VAL A 56 -16.59 -0.63 -8.77
C VAL A 56 -16.57 -2.01 -9.45
N MET A 57 -15.37 -2.50 -9.78
CA MET A 57 -15.21 -3.82 -10.38
C MET A 57 -15.73 -4.92 -9.45
N VAL A 58 -15.34 -4.90 -8.18
CA VAL A 58 -15.77 -5.87 -7.17
C VAL A 58 -17.26 -5.78 -6.93
N GLN A 59 -17.82 -4.58 -6.78
CA GLN A 59 -19.26 -4.35 -6.63
C GLN A 59 -20.05 -4.95 -7.79
N THR A 60 -19.63 -4.69 -9.03
CA THR A 60 -20.30 -5.22 -10.22
C THR A 60 -20.29 -6.74 -10.24
N VAL A 61 -19.14 -7.36 -9.95
CA VAL A 61 -19.00 -8.82 -9.88
C VAL A 61 -19.94 -9.41 -8.82
N ILE A 62 -19.99 -8.82 -7.63
CA ILE A 62 -20.84 -9.30 -6.53
C ILE A 62 -22.32 -9.18 -6.91
N MET A 63 -22.72 -8.07 -7.53
CA MET A 63 -24.11 -7.91 -8.00
C MET A 63 -24.51 -8.93 -9.07
N LEU A 64 -23.58 -9.27 -9.98
CA LEU A 64 -23.83 -10.30 -11.01
C LEU A 64 -23.92 -11.71 -10.43
N VAL A 65 -23.21 -11.98 -9.33
CA VAL A 65 -23.19 -13.28 -8.63
C VAL A 65 -24.38 -13.41 -7.70
N ASN A 66 -24.90 -12.30 -7.20
CA ASN A 66 -25.96 -12.29 -6.19
C ASN A 66 -27.23 -13.03 -6.68
N GLY A 67 -27.63 -14.06 -5.92
CA GLY A 67 -28.78 -14.89 -6.24
C GLY A 67 -28.49 -16.06 -7.20
N ASN A 68 -27.27 -16.22 -7.73
CA ASN A 68 -26.93 -17.30 -8.67
C ASN A 68 -25.65 -18.04 -8.29
N LEU A 69 -25.78 -19.18 -7.62
CA LEU A 69 -24.64 -20.01 -7.20
C LEU A 69 -23.74 -20.45 -8.37
N GLY A 70 -24.32 -20.74 -9.54
CA GLY A 70 -23.58 -21.15 -10.72
C GLY A 70 -22.65 -20.06 -11.24
N THR A 71 -23.15 -18.82 -11.28
CA THR A 71 -22.32 -17.64 -11.63
C THR A 71 -21.21 -17.42 -10.62
N GLY A 72 -21.49 -17.63 -9.32
CA GLY A 72 -20.48 -17.53 -8.26
C GLY A 72 -19.30 -18.47 -8.46
N VAL A 73 -19.58 -19.73 -8.76
CA VAL A 73 -18.55 -20.74 -9.05
C VAL A 73 -17.76 -20.40 -10.32
N ALA A 74 -18.44 -19.95 -11.38
CA ALA A 74 -17.79 -19.57 -12.62
C ALA A 74 -16.85 -18.37 -12.43
N VAL A 75 -17.25 -17.34 -11.69
CA VAL A 75 -16.45 -16.18 -11.35
C VAL A 75 -15.22 -16.57 -10.49
N MET A 76 -15.42 -17.44 -9.49
CA MET A 76 -14.33 -17.97 -8.66
C MET A 76 -13.30 -18.72 -9.51
N GLY A 77 -13.76 -19.56 -10.46
CA GLY A 77 -12.92 -20.24 -11.43
C GLY A 77 -12.12 -19.26 -12.31
N ALA A 78 -12.79 -18.23 -12.84
CA ALA A 78 -12.13 -17.22 -13.66
C ALA A 78 -11.05 -16.44 -12.88
N PHE A 79 -11.32 -16.03 -11.64
CA PHE A 79 -10.33 -15.36 -10.79
C PHE A 79 -9.15 -16.26 -10.40
N SER A 80 -9.35 -17.57 -10.31
CA SER A 80 -8.25 -18.50 -10.03
C SER A 80 -7.21 -18.57 -11.16
N LEU A 81 -7.62 -18.25 -12.40
CA LEU A 81 -6.73 -18.17 -13.57
C LEU A 81 -5.92 -16.87 -13.59
N VAL A 82 -6.41 -15.81 -12.92
CA VAL A 82 -5.68 -14.54 -12.78
C VAL A 82 -4.59 -14.69 -11.73
N ARG A 83 -3.46 -15.19 -12.15
CA ARG A 83 -2.28 -15.32 -11.29
C ARG A 83 -1.59 -13.95 -11.15
N PHE A 84 -1.73 -13.31 -10.01
CA PHE A 84 -0.91 -12.16 -9.64
C PHE A 84 0.54 -12.61 -9.45
N ARG A 85 1.29 -12.66 -10.53
CA ARG A 85 2.65 -13.26 -10.56
C ARG A 85 3.69 -12.45 -9.81
N SER A 86 3.48 -11.18 -9.57
CA SER A 86 4.31 -10.33 -8.70
C SER A 86 3.60 -9.01 -8.46
N LEU A 87 3.16 -8.80 -7.26
CA LEU A 87 2.89 -7.46 -6.76
C LEU A 87 4.10 -7.08 -5.88
N PRO A 88 5.15 -6.45 -6.43
CA PRO A 88 6.15 -5.78 -5.62
C PRO A 88 5.53 -4.48 -5.13
N GLY A 89 4.51 -4.58 -4.30
CA GLY A 89 3.90 -3.43 -3.63
C GLY A 89 4.42 -3.32 -2.23
N ASN A 90 4.50 -2.09 -1.74
CA ASN A 90 4.69 -1.84 -0.32
C ASN A 90 3.51 -2.42 0.47
N ALA A 91 3.74 -2.86 1.72
CA ALA A 91 2.68 -3.41 2.57
C ALA A 91 1.45 -2.49 2.66
N ARG A 92 1.65 -1.17 2.56
CA ARG A 92 0.60 -0.16 2.54
C ARG A 92 -0.25 -0.20 1.26
N GLU A 93 0.35 -0.46 0.10
CA GLU A 93 -0.38 -0.62 -1.18
C GLU A 93 -1.25 -1.87 -1.14
N ILE A 94 -0.71 -2.98 -0.64
CA ILE A 94 -1.45 -4.23 -0.47
C ILE A 94 -2.65 -4.02 0.45
N GLY A 95 -2.46 -3.38 1.60
CA GLY A 95 -3.54 -3.04 2.53
C GLY A 95 -4.64 -2.18 1.90
N SER A 96 -4.26 -1.19 1.08
CA SER A 96 -5.21 -0.33 0.37
C SER A 96 -6.03 -1.11 -0.68
N ILE A 97 -5.42 -2.07 -1.38
CA ILE A 97 -6.12 -2.95 -2.33
C ILE A 97 -7.16 -3.80 -1.59
N PHE A 98 -6.79 -4.44 -0.48
CA PHE A 98 -7.73 -5.24 0.32
C PHE A 98 -8.89 -4.40 0.85
N LEU A 99 -8.62 -3.17 1.30
CA LEU A 99 -9.66 -2.25 1.75
C LEU A 99 -10.59 -1.85 0.60
N ALA A 100 -10.05 -1.56 -0.59
CA ALA A 100 -10.84 -1.26 -1.79
C ALA A 100 -11.76 -2.42 -2.17
N MET A 101 -11.27 -3.67 -2.10
CA MET A 101 -12.08 -4.86 -2.33
C MET A 101 -13.20 -5.02 -1.29
N ALA A 102 -12.91 -4.80 -0.01
CA ALA A 102 -13.90 -4.88 1.05
C ALA A 102 -15.03 -3.83 0.89
N LEU A 103 -14.66 -2.60 0.49
CA LEU A 103 -15.62 -1.54 0.18
C LEU A 103 -16.53 -1.91 -1.00
N GLY A 104 -15.93 -2.46 -2.07
CA GLY A 104 -16.68 -2.93 -3.24
C GLY A 104 -17.62 -4.10 -2.91
N LEU A 105 -17.16 -5.04 -2.07
CA LEU A 105 -17.98 -6.16 -1.59
C LEU A 105 -19.20 -5.66 -0.81
N ALA A 106 -18.99 -4.75 0.15
CA ALA A 106 -20.07 -4.20 0.96
C ALA A 106 -21.07 -3.41 0.10
N ALA A 107 -20.59 -2.61 -0.86
CA ALA A 107 -21.44 -1.87 -1.79
C ALA A 107 -22.21 -2.81 -2.73
N GLY A 108 -21.58 -3.88 -3.22
CA GLY A 108 -22.22 -4.89 -4.09
C GLY A 108 -23.30 -5.70 -3.40
N MET A 109 -23.20 -5.90 -2.10
CA MET A 109 -24.23 -6.51 -1.27
C MET A 109 -25.34 -5.51 -0.83
N GLY A 110 -25.21 -4.23 -1.20
CA GLY A 110 -26.16 -3.19 -0.83
C GLY A 110 -25.97 -2.63 0.58
N PHE A 111 -24.94 -3.04 1.32
CA PHE A 111 -24.65 -2.53 2.66
C PHE A 111 -23.87 -1.21 2.61
N LEU A 112 -24.46 -0.17 2.02
CA LEU A 112 -23.80 1.12 1.82
C LEU A 112 -23.41 1.79 3.15
N GLY A 113 -24.23 1.66 4.19
CA GLY A 113 -23.94 2.19 5.51
C GLY A 113 -22.69 1.55 6.14
N THR A 114 -22.53 0.23 6.00
CA THR A 114 -21.34 -0.49 6.49
C THR A 114 -20.10 -0.12 5.69
N ALA A 115 -20.21 0.06 4.37
CA ALA A 115 -19.10 0.52 3.53
C ALA A 115 -18.60 1.92 3.95
N MET A 116 -19.52 2.86 4.20
CA MET A 116 -19.17 4.19 4.69
C MET A 116 -18.49 4.14 6.07
N LEU A 117 -19.05 3.35 7.00
CA LEU A 117 -18.50 3.20 8.33
C LEU A 117 -17.09 2.58 8.29
N LEU A 118 -16.92 1.52 7.49
CA LEU A 118 -15.62 0.88 7.29
C LEU A 118 -14.60 1.89 6.74
N MET A 119 -14.99 2.73 5.77
CA MET A 119 -14.11 3.75 5.20
C MET A 119 -13.71 4.81 6.23
N ILE A 120 -14.66 5.30 7.04
CA ILE A 120 -14.39 6.31 8.07
C ILE A 120 -13.41 5.74 9.13
N VAL A 121 -13.67 4.53 9.60
CA VAL A 121 -12.83 3.90 10.64
C VAL A 121 -11.43 3.61 10.10
N SER A 122 -11.33 2.92 8.96
CA SER A 122 -10.03 2.53 8.39
C SER A 122 -9.24 3.73 7.88
N GLY A 123 -9.90 4.69 7.23
CA GLY A 123 -9.29 5.93 6.78
C GLY A 123 -8.82 6.80 7.96
N GLY A 124 -9.65 6.91 8.99
CA GLY A 124 -9.31 7.63 10.22
C GLY A 124 -8.10 7.03 10.93
N ILE A 125 -8.07 5.70 11.11
CA ILE A 125 -6.94 4.99 11.70
C ILE A 125 -5.68 5.21 10.85
N THR A 126 -5.80 5.11 9.54
CA THR A 126 -4.67 5.29 8.60
C THR A 126 -4.08 6.70 8.73
N ILE A 127 -4.92 7.73 8.70
CA ILE A 127 -4.48 9.13 8.86
C ILE A 127 -3.87 9.35 10.25
N LEU A 128 -4.49 8.82 11.30
CA LEU A 128 -3.97 8.92 12.66
C LEU A 128 -2.57 8.31 12.78
N LEU A 129 -2.38 7.08 12.29
CA LEU A 129 -1.09 6.38 12.34
C LEU A 129 0.00 7.10 11.53
N ILE A 130 -0.36 7.71 10.37
CA ILE A 130 0.60 8.47 9.57
C ILE A 130 0.93 9.82 10.22
N SER A 131 0.00 10.41 10.95
CA SER A 131 0.19 11.70 11.64
C SER A 131 0.98 11.54 12.92
N LEU A 132 0.97 10.37 13.54
CA LEU A 132 1.83 10.07 14.67
C LEU A 132 3.30 10.12 14.23
N PRO A 133 4.18 10.88 14.91
CA PRO A 133 5.61 10.89 14.63
C PRO A 133 6.22 9.56 15.10
N ALA A 134 5.94 8.49 14.35
CA ALA A 134 6.62 7.22 14.54
C ALA A 134 8.08 7.44 14.07
N GLY A 135 8.96 7.74 14.98
CA GLY A 135 10.43 7.83 15.02
C GLY A 135 11.32 7.56 13.80
N ARG A 136 10.78 7.65 12.57
CA ARG A 136 11.46 7.34 11.30
C ARG A 136 11.59 8.54 10.35
N ALA A 137 11.14 9.72 10.76
CA ALA A 137 11.35 10.95 9.99
C ALA A 137 12.83 11.33 10.08
N GLY A 138 13.59 11.01 9.04
CA GLY A 138 15.01 11.36 8.94
C GLY A 138 15.97 10.22 8.67
N ARG A 139 15.55 8.95 8.84
CA ARG A 139 16.44 7.82 8.57
C ARG A 139 16.56 7.59 7.07
N LYS A 140 17.76 7.85 6.54
CA LYS A 140 18.14 7.55 5.16
C LYS A 140 18.82 6.19 5.09
N GLU A 141 18.59 5.47 4.00
CA GLU A 141 19.31 4.23 3.71
C GLU A 141 20.56 4.58 2.91
N LEU A 142 21.72 4.30 3.48
CA LEU A 142 23.03 4.47 2.84
C LEU A 142 23.52 3.10 2.40
N LYS A 143 23.78 2.94 1.10
CA LYS A 143 24.38 1.73 0.52
C LYS A 143 25.81 2.00 0.15
N ILE A 144 26.71 1.22 0.73
CA ILE A 144 28.15 1.30 0.46
C ILE A 144 28.57 -0.04 -0.10
N THR A 145 29.20 -0.04 -1.27
CA THR A 145 29.76 -1.26 -1.87
C THR A 145 31.28 -1.24 -1.71
N ILE A 146 31.81 -2.27 -1.08
CA ILE A 146 33.25 -2.42 -0.80
C ILE A 146 33.77 -3.76 -1.35
N PRO A 147 35.08 -3.86 -1.67
CA PRO A 147 35.71 -5.13 -2.01
C PRO A 147 35.70 -6.12 -0.84
N GLU A 148 35.64 -7.42 -1.13
CA GLU A 148 35.62 -8.49 -0.11
C GLU A 148 36.85 -8.51 0.79
N ASN A 149 37.99 -8.09 0.27
CA ASN A 149 39.27 -8.05 1.00
C ASN A 149 39.36 -6.90 2.02
N LEU A 150 38.37 -6.02 2.08
CA LEU A 150 38.33 -4.89 3.02
C LEU A 150 37.50 -5.28 4.24
N ASP A 151 38.10 -5.18 5.44
CA ASP A 151 37.33 -5.35 6.67
C ASP A 151 36.48 -4.09 6.91
N TYR A 152 35.17 -4.28 6.87
CA TYR A 152 34.20 -3.19 7.06
C TYR A 152 33.93 -2.87 8.54
N SER A 153 34.51 -3.64 9.46
CA SER A 153 34.26 -3.47 10.90
C SER A 153 34.95 -2.18 11.39
N GLY A 154 34.17 -1.14 11.60
CA GLY A 154 34.65 0.13 12.19
C GLY A 154 35.25 1.15 11.23
N ILE A 155 35.47 0.84 9.95
CA ILE A 155 36.06 1.81 8.98
C ILE A 155 35.24 3.09 8.86
N PHE A 156 33.92 3.00 8.98
CA PHE A 156 33.02 4.14 8.80
C PHE A 156 32.60 4.79 10.13
N ASP A 157 33.04 4.27 11.27
CA ASP A 157 32.58 4.73 12.59
C ASP A 157 32.94 6.19 12.85
N ASP A 158 34.13 6.63 12.49
CA ASP A 158 34.57 8.01 12.65
C ASP A 158 33.75 8.97 11.79
N ILE A 159 33.46 8.58 10.54
CA ILE A 159 32.65 9.36 9.62
C ILE A 159 31.19 9.43 10.14
N PHE A 160 30.66 8.32 10.59
CA PHE A 160 29.30 8.29 11.15
C PHE A 160 29.20 9.10 12.44
N ALA A 161 30.18 9.04 13.34
CA ALA A 161 30.21 9.87 14.55
C ALA A 161 30.20 11.37 14.22
N LYS A 162 30.86 11.77 13.14
CA LYS A 162 30.94 13.17 12.69
C LYS A 162 29.63 13.68 12.10
N TYR A 163 28.99 12.91 11.21
CA TYR A 163 27.88 13.35 10.36
C TYR A 163 26.50 12.85 10.78
N THR A 164 26.41 11.76 11.56
CA THR A 164 25.13 11.13 11.94
C THR A 164 24.86 11.27 13.44
N LYS A 165 23.56 11.28 13.79
CA LYS A 165 23.10 11.14 15.18
C LYS A 165 23.03 9.67 15.59
N LYS A 166 22.69 8.81 14.65
CA LYS A 166 22.60 7.36 14.82
C LYS A 166 22.90 6.69 13.49
N SER A 167 23.73 5.66 13.52
CA SER A 167 24.02 4.77 12.40
C SER A 167 23.79 3.32 12.85
N GLU A 168 23.16 2.51 12.02
CA GLU A 168 22.89 1.12 12.30
C GLU A 168 23.07 0.29 11.02
N LEU A 169 23.93 -0.73 11.07
CA LEU A 169 24.10 -1.67 9.97
C LEU A 169 22.91 -2.63 9.95
N VAL A 170 22.06 -2.49 8.94
CA VAL A 170 20.82 -3.26 8.82
C VAL A 170 21.04 -4.56 8.06
N ARG A 171 21.90 -4.52 7.04
CA ARG A 171 22.09 -5.66 6.14
C ARG A 171 23.46 -5.62 5.48
N VAL A 172 24.06 -6.81 5.36
CA VAL A 172 25.21 -7.06 4.53
C VAL A 172 24.81 -8.08 3.47
N ARG A 173 25.11 -7.78 2.21
CA ARG A 173 24.90 -8.69 1.09
C ARG A 173 26.19 -8.85 0.30
N THR A 174 26.45 -10.06 -0.14
CA THR A 174 27.47 -10.35 -1.13
C THR A 174 26.87 -10.11 -2.52
N VAL A 175 27.55 -9.31 -3.33
CA VAL A 175 27.17 -9.00 -4.71
C VAL A 175 28.32 -9.34 -5.65
N ASN A 176 28.04 -9.34 -6.95
CA ASN A 176 29.03 -9.61 -7.99
C ASN A 176 29.79 -10.94 -7.79
N MET A 177 29.04 -12.04 -7.65
CA MET A 177 29.54 -13.42 -7.46
C MET A 177 30.52 -13.60 -6.27
N GLY A 178 30.36 -12.78 -5.22
CA GLY A 178 31.15 -12.92 -4.00
C GLY A 178 32.30 -11.91 -3.88
N SER A 179 32.63 -11.15 -4.91
CA SER A 179 33.77 -10.24 -4.91
C SER A 179 33.55 -8.89 -4.23
N LEU A 180 32.29 -8.55 -3.92
CA LEU A 180 31.93 -7.27 -3.30
C LEU A 180 30.91 -7.47 -2.18
N TYR A 181 31.05 -6.68 -1.11
CA TYR A 181 30.02 -6.53 -0.08
C TYR A 181 29.22 -5.27 -0.29
N GLU A 182 27.89 -5.38 -0.30
CA GLU A 182 26.96 -4.25 -0.22
C GLU A 182 26.49 -4.13 1.23
N LEU A 183 26.90 -3.05 1.88
CA LEU A 183 26.55 -2.69 3.25
C LEU A 183 25.38 -1.71 3.20
N CYS A 184 24.27 -2.06 3.86
CA CYS A 184 23.12 -1.19 4.01
C CYS A 184 23.08 -0.63 5.43
N TYR A 185 23.40 0.66 5.57
CA TYR A 185 23.28 1.39 6.82
C TYR A 185 22.01 2.19 6.87
N GLN A 186 21.35 2.20 8.02
CA GLN A 186 20.31 3.15 8.33
C GLN A 186 20.92 4.30 9.11
N VAL A 187 20.96 5.49 8.50
CA VAL A 187 21.62 6.66 9.07
C VAL A 187 20.63 7.78 9.34
N ASP A 188 20.75 8.42 10.50
CA ASP A 188 20.02 9.63 10.86
C ASP A 188 21.02 10.80 10.85
N LEU A 189 20.92 11.66 9.84
CA LEU A 189 21.85 12.76 9.63
C LEU A 189 21.63 13.86 10.67
N LYS A 190 22.70 14.51 11.13
CA LYS A 190 22.62 15.68 12.02
C LYS A 190 21.94 16.87 11.33
N SER A 191 22.14 17.02 9.99
CA SER A 191 21.53 18.05 9.15
C SER A 191 21.41 17.55 7.72
N GLU A 192 20.37 17.97 6.99
CA GLU A 192 20.17 17.60 5.58
C GLU A 192 21.23 18.15 4.63
N PHE A 193 21.86 19.27 4.98
CA PHE A 193 22.89 19.92 4.15
C PHE A 193 24.26 19.22 4.19
N ILE A 194 24.47 18.25 5.08
CA ILE A 194 25.77 17.59 5.32
C ILE A 194 25.91 16.30 4.50
N GLU A 195 24.84 15.86 3.81
CA GLU A 195 24.80 14.60 3.07
C GLU A 195 25.92 14.49 2.03
N LYS A 196 26.12 15.53 1.24
CA LYS A 196 27.15 15.54 0.19
C LYS A 196 28.56 15.42 0.78
N ASN A 197 28.85 16.16 1.84
CA ASN A 197 30.16 16.12 2.48
C ASN A 197 30.47 14.74 3.07
N MET A 198 29.48 14.09 3.67
CA MET A 198 29.60 12.72 4.17
C MET A 198 29.88 11.72 3.04
N LEU A 199 29.17 11.84 1.90
CA LEU A 199 29.40 10.97 0.75
C LEU A 199 30.77 11.19 0.11
N ASP A 200 31.25 12.43 0.06
CA ASP A 200 32.56 12.74 -0.49
C ASP A 200 33.66 12.19 0.42
N GLU A 201 33.50 12.23 1.75
CA GLU A 201 34.49 11.70 2.71
C GLU A 201 34.50 10.16 2.76
N ILE A 202 33.37 9.51 2.46
CA ILE A 202 33.29 8.02 2.32
C ILE A 202 34.01 7.53 1.04
N ARG A 203 34.11 8.38 0.01
CA ARG A 203 34.75 8.04 -1.27
C ARG A 203 36.26 8.21 -1.28
N CYS A 204 36.81 8.92 -0.31
CA CYS A 204 38.26 9.11 -0.15
C CYS A 204 38.89 7.93 0.57
#